data_2f314446e516afdb12cf74ab4e1acb58
#
_entry.id   2f314446e516afdb12cf74ab4e1acb58
#
_cell.length_a   1.000
_cell.length_b   1.000
_cell.length_c   1.000
_cell.angle_alpha   90.00
_cell.angle_beta   90.00
_cell.angle_gamma   90.00
#
_symmetry.space_group_name_H-M   'P 1'
#
loop_
_entity.id
_entity.type
_entity.pdbx_description
1 polymer ?
#
loop_
_entity_poly.entity_id
_entity_poly.type
_entity_poly.pdbx_seq_one_letter_code
_entity_poly.pdbx_strand_id
1 'polypeptide(L)'
;MRNPPIEVVANWPQPNYDDPVHRGPALLIIEVTIMSVAILTLLARLYVRIFKVNKHGLDDWLMLLAMITSIGVTVCVILAAQLYGWNIHVWDLKKSQAETGRKVSLAAQVLFLFSSGLAKNSILVSYLRIAPARSWLRRATYASLAFVTALIFIFLIVLWTQCRPTSAYWSLTGGDSCSAEGPRVLSQAIATVIADLLVCALPLPTLFHLKLPLSQRIALIVVFSLGLVVVFAASMRAYWTYYVTEVTYDVTWEGFHLWIWTAVEANLGVICGSVPALRPLFRNMFRSRSTSYYEENPTSHAYPPGTAQGAVTVVTSPKKITRTWTDSLQRGSKGMRIQDDHIDVEQGYNSKRQKDTNSGVSSLEMDTWPPSQHPTSWPMK
;
A
#
# COMPACT_ATOMS: atom_id res chain seq x y z
N MET A 1 11.35 24.53 17.64
CA MET A 1 11.35 25.78 16.83
C MET A 1 12.61 26.54 17.13
N ARG A 2 13.22 27.19 16.13
CA ARG A 2 14.38 28.07 16.36
C ARG A 2 13.91 29.31 17.10
N ASN A 3 14.66 29.71 18.14
CA ASN A 3 14.43 31.00 18.78
C ASN A 3 14.95 32.11 17.83
N PRO A 4 14.13 33.09 17.45
CA PRO A 4 14.57 34.14 16.58
C PRO A 4 15.62 35.02 17.32
N PRO A 5 16.72 35.44 16.65
CA PRO A 5 17.64 36.41 17.22
C PRO A 5 16.94 37.73 17.55
N ILE A 6 17.45 38.47 18.53
CA ILE A 6 16.85 39.71 18.96
C ILE A 6 16.75 40.74 17.80
N GLU A 7 17.70 40.71 16.89
CA GLU A 7 17.74 41.57 15.69
C GLU A 7 16.55 41.30 14.75
N VAL A 8 16.14 40.00 14.61
CA VAL A 8 15.00 39.62 13.79
C VAL A 8 13.69 40.03 14.48
N VAL A 9 13.59 39.86 15.79
CA VAL A 9 12.40 40.25 16.57
C VAL A 9 12.21 41.78 16.54
N ALA A 10 13.31 42.52 16.61
CA ALA A 10 13.27 44.00 16.54
C ALA A 10 12.76 44.54 15.20
N ASN A 11 12.90 43.77 14.13
CA ASN A 11 12.42 44.14 12.79
C ASN A 11 11.00 43.61 12.48
N TRP A 12 10.36 42.91 13.41
CA TRP A 12 8.99 42.43 13.21
C TRP A 12 7.99 43.59 13.25
N PRO A 13 6.89 43.53 12.48
CA PRO A 13 5.79 44.47 12.57
C PRO A 13 5.20 44.51 13.99
N GLN A 14 4.53 45.61 14.31
CA GLN A 14 3.77 45.72 15.56
C GLN A 14 2.68 44.65 15.60
N PRO A 15 2.57 43.88 16.71
CA PRO A 15 1.56 42.82 16.83
C PRO A 15 0.13 43.36 16.70
N ASN A 16 -0.67 42.73 15.83
CA ASN A 16 -2.10 43.03 15.70
C ASN A 16 -2.91 41.85 16.26
N TYR A 17 -3.31 41.93 17.53
CA TYR A 17 -4.05 40.87 18.21
C TYR A 17 -5.57 40.93 17.98
N ASP A 18 -6.10 42.02 17.42
CA ASP A 18 -7.54 42.25 17.26
C ASP A 18 -8.03 41.83 15.87
N ASP A 19 -7.27 42.16 14.84
CA ASP A 19 -7.60 41.81 13.44
C ASP A 19 -6.33 41.35 12.68
N PRO A 20 -5.83 40.10 12.98
CA PRO A 20 -4.64 39.59 12.33
C PRO A 20 -4.92 39.23 10.87
N VAL A 21 -3.90 39.32 10.01
CA VAL A 21 -4.00 38.92 8.62
C VAL A 21 -4.09 37.38 8.53
N HIS A 22 -5.14 36.89 7.88
CA HIS A 22 -5.37 35.45 7.68
C HIS A 22 -5.03 35.00 6.27
N ARG A 23 -4.46 33.80 6.11
CA ARG A 23 -4.18 33.14 4.79
C ARG A 23 -5.42 32.67 4.04
N GLY A 24 -6.61 32.81 4.64
CA GLY A 24 -7.87 32.42 4.02
C GLY A 24 -8.22 30.92 4.16
N PRO A 25 -9.31 30.47 3.52
CA PRO A 25 -9.88 29.13 3.73
C PRO A 25 -9.26 28.02 2.87
N ALA A 26 -8.19 28.30 2.12
CA ALA A 26 -7.64 27.33 1.14
C ALA A 26 -7.21 26.01 1.79
N LEU A 27 -6.61 26.02 2.99
CA LEU A 27 -6.25 24.81 3.74
C LEU A 27 -7.47 23.97 4.05
N LEU A 28 -8.54 24.57 4.56
CA LEU A 28 -9.79 23.87 4.89
C LEU A 28 -10.42 23.24 3.65
N ILE A 29 -10.47 23.95 2.53
CA ILE A 29 -11.04 23.44 1.27
C ILE A 29 -10.23 22.25 0.76
N ILE A 30 -8.90 22.33 0.74
CA ILE A 30 -8.03 21.25 0.29
C ILE A 30 -8.17 20.02 1.20
N GLU A 31 -8.11 20.23 2.53
CA GLU A 31 -8.26 19.16 3.53
C GLU A 31 -9.57 18.41 3.35
N VAL A 32 -10.70 19.12 3.34
CA VAL A 32 -12.03 18.48 3.22
C VAL A 32 -12.21 17.79 1.88
N THR A 33 -11.72 18.38 0.79
CA THR A 33 -11.86 17.81 -0.55
C THR A 33 -11.08 16.51 -0.68
N ILE A 34 -9.78 16.50 -0.32
CA ILE A 34 -8.94 15.31 -0.47
C ILE A 34 -9.36 14.19 0.51
N MET A 35 -9.77 14.57 1.72
CA MET A 35 -10.34 13.64 2.70
C MET A 35 -11.61 12.97 2.18
N SER A 36 -12.52 13.74 1.58
CA SER A 36 -13.76 13.21 1.01
C SER A 36 -13.48 12.17 -0.10
N VAL A 37 -12.51 12.46 -0.98
CA VAL A 37 -12.08 11.51 -2.02
C VAL A 37 -11.46 10.26 -1.40
N ALA A 38 -10.63 10.40 -0.36
CA ALA A 38 -10.04 9.26 0.35
C ALA A 38 -11.09 8.38 1.02
N ILE A 39 -12.10 8.97 1.68
CA ILE A 39 -13.23 8.23 2.27
C ILE A 39 -14.00 7.47 1.19
N LEU A 40 -14.36 8.12 0.09
CA LEU A 40 -15.08 7.48 -1.01
C LEU A 40 -14.31 6.30 -1.62
N THR A 41 -12.99 6.44 -1.79
CA THR A 41 -12.15 5.35 -2.31
C THR A 41 -12.02 4.21 -1.32
N LEU A 42 -11.95 4.48 0.00
CA LEU A 42 -11.95 3.46 1.04
C LEU A 42 -13.29 2.73 1.11
N LEU A 43 -14.40 3.45 1.06
CA LEU A 43 -15.75 2.85 1.04
C LEU A 43 -15.93 1.95 -0.19
N ALA A 44 -15.47 2.40 -1.36
CA ALA A 44 -15.49 1.59 -2.57
C ALA A 44 -14.61 0.33 -2.42
N ARG A 45 -13.42 0.43 -1.79
CA ARG A 45 -12.56 -0.72 -1.45
C ARG A 45 -13.30 -1.72 -0.56
N LEU A 46 -13.89 -1.25 0.53
CA LEU A 46 -14.62 -2.11 1.47
C LEU A 46 -15.82 -2.77 0.81
N TYR A 47 -16.59 -2.03 0.02
CA TYR A 47 -17.70 -2.58 -0.77
C TYR A 47 -17.25 -3.73 -1.67
N VAL A 48 -16.17 -3.56 -2.42
CA VAL A 48 -15.65 -4.61 -3.30
C VAL A 48 -15.17 -5.82 -2.51
N ARG A 49 -14.47 -5.61 -1.41
CA ARG A 49 -13.93 -6.68 -0.57
C ARG A 49 -15.02 -7.48 0.12
N ILE A 50 -16.07 -6.81 0.63
CA ILE A 50 -17.18 -7.44 1.35
C ILE A 50 -18.13 -8.13 0.38
N PHE A 51 -18.63 -7.42 -0.64
CA PHE A 51 -19.75 -7.89 -1.46
C PHE A 51 -19.33 -8.57 -2.77
N LYS A 52 -18.15 -8.28 -3.33
CA LYS A 52 -17.71 -8.85 -4.62
C LYS A 52 -16.69 -9.96 -4.47
N VAL A 53 -15.72 -9.81 -3.55
CA VAL A 53 -14.61 -10.76 -3.40
C VAL A 53 -14.84 -11.71 -2.23
N ASN A 54 -15.63 -11.29 -1.24
CA ASN A 54 -15.98 -12.04 -0.02
C ASN A 54 -14.73 -12.59 0.73
N LYS A 55 -13.63 -11.83 0.74
CA LYS A 55 -12.36 -12.17 1.40
C LYS A 55 -11.79 -10.93 2.07
N HIS A 56 -11.98 -10.85 3.39
CA HIS A 56 -11.34 -9.82 4.22
C HIS A 56 -9.90 -10.20 4.52
N GLY A 57 -9.04 -9.21 4.74
CA GLY A 57 -7.64 -9.40 5.10
C GLY A 57 -7.17 -8.38 6.13
N LEU A 58 -5.99 -8.62 6.70
CA LEU A 58 -5.32 -7.67 7.58
C LEU A 58 -5.06 -6.32 6.86
N ASP A 59 -4.88 -6.37 5.53
CA ASP A 59 -4.71 -5.18 4.69
C ASP A 59 -5.91 -4.22 4.73
N ASP A 60 -7.13 -4.75 4.90
CA ASP A 60 -8.34 -3.92 4.98
C ASP A 60 -8.48 -3.26 6.36
N TRP A 61 -8.14 -3.98 7.44
CA TRP A 61 -8.13 -3.43 8.80
C TRP A 61 -7.06 -2.37 9.01
N LEU A 62 -5.85 -2.60 8.48
CA LEU A 62 -4.77 -1.62 8.52
C LEU A 62 -5.15 -0.33 7.77
N MET A 63 -5.82 -0.46 6.61
CA MET A 63 -6.27 0.69 5.85
C MET A 63 -7.39 1.45 6.54
N LEU A 64 -8.32 0.75 7.21
CA LEU A 64 -9.36 1.38 8.00
C LEU A 64 -8.76 2.18 9.16
N LEU A 65 -7.79 1.60 9.87
CA LEU A 65 -7.09 2.28 10.96
C LEU A 65 -6.28 3.49 10.46
N ALA A 66 -5.62 3.35 9.30
CA ALA A 66 -4.94 4.47 8.64
C ALA A 66 -5.90 5.62 8.33
N MET A 67 -7.12 5.32 7.89
CA MET A 67 -8.14 6.33 7.62
C MET A 67 -8.64 7.01 8.89
N ILE A 68 -8.88 6.26 9.96
CA ILE A 68 -9.29 6.82 11.27
C ILE A 68 -8.23 7.81 11.77
N THR A 69 -6.95 7.43 11.70
CA THR A 69 -5.85 8.32 12.10
C THR A 69 -5.68 9.50 11.15
N SER A 70 -5.94 9.34 9.84
CA SER A 70 -5.95 10.44 8.88
C SER A 70 -7.06 11.47 9.14
N ILE A 71 -8.26 11.01 9.49
CA ILE A 71 -9.36 11.89 9.94
C ILE A 71 -8.90 12.69 11.17
N GLY A 72 -8.24 12.03 12.12
CA GLY A 72 -7.69 12.70 13.30
C GLY A 72 -6.66 13.78 12.95
N VAL A 73 -5.78 13.53 11.95
CA VAL A 73 -4.84 14.56 11.44
C VAL A 73 -5.60 15.76 10.91
N THR A 74 -6.57 15.54 10.02
CA THR A 74 -7.38 16.61 9.43
C THR A 74 -8.11 17.44 10.49
N VAL A 75 -8.70 16.79 11.49
CA VAL A 75 -9.35 17.50 12.62
C VAL A 75 -8.33 18.36 13.38
N CYS A 76 -7.15 17.82 13.71
CA CYS A 76 -6.10 18.58 14.40
C CYS A 76 -5.61 19.76 13.56
N VAL A 77 -5.41 19.58 12.25
CA VAL A 77 -4.95 20.64 11.34
C VAL A 77 -5.98 21.76 11.21
N ILE A 78 -7.27 21.41 11.07
CA ILE A 78 -8.35 22.41 11.02
C ILE A 78 -8.45 23.17 12.34
N LEU A 79 -8.39 22.50 13.48
CA LEU A 79 -8.39 23.13 14.79
C LEU A 79 -7.20 24.07 14.98
N ALA A 80 -6.00 23.61 14.59
CA ALA A 80 -4.79 24.43 14.67
C ALA A 80 -4.88 25.68 13.79
N ALA A 81 -5.40 25.56 12.57
CA ALA A 81 -5.52 26.68 11.64
C ALA A 81 -6.64 27.67 12.04
N GLN A 82 -7.81 27.17 12.48
CA GLN A 82 -8.96 28.03 12.73
C GLN A 82 -8.99 28.64 14.14
N LEU A 83 -8.52 27.91 15.15
CA LEU A 83 -8.63 28.32 16.55
C LEU A 83 -7.29 28.71 17.19
N TYR A 84 -6.18 28.16 16.71
CA TYR A 84 -4.88 28.28 17.37
C TYR A 84 -3.82 28.99 16.54
N GLY A 85 -4.23 29.73 15.50
CA GLY A 85 -3.40 30.70 14.80
C GLY A 85 -2.35 30.14 13.84
N TRP A 86 -2.51 28.91 13.33
CA TRP A 86 -1.62 28.36 12.29
C TRP A 86 -1.95 28.87 10.87
N ASN A 87 -2.65 29.96 10.76
CA ASN A 87 -2.97 30.67 9.52
C ASN A 87 -2.70 32.17 9.62
N ILE A 88 -2.07 32.62 10.72
CA ILE A 88 -1.65 34.00 10.98
C ILE A 88 -0.14 34.07 11.20
N HIS A 89 0.43 35.27 11.18
CA HIS A 89 1.85 35.49 11.45
C HIS A 89 2.22 35.17 12.91
N VAL A 90 3.45 34.72 13.14
CA VAL A 90 3.91 34.32 14.48
C VAL A 90 3.89 35.48 15.49
N TRP A 91 4.09 36.72 15.05
CA TRP A 91 4.07 37.92 15.90
C TRP A 91 2.66 38.34 16.32
N ASP A 92 1.62 37.98 15.56
CA ASP A 92 0.21 38.22 15.86
C ASP A 92 -0.40 37.17 16.78
N LEU A 93 0.38 36.16 17.18
CA LEU A 93 -0.09 35.00 17.93
C LEU A 93 -0.10 35.25 19.43
N LYS A 94 -1.25 35.08 20.10
CA LYS A 94 -1.35 35.17 21.56
C LYS A 94 -0.68 33.95 22.21
N LYS A 95 0.02 34.15 23.36
CA LYS A 95 0.76 33.11 24.06
C LYS A 95 -0.06 31.86 24.35
N SER A 96 -1.30 32.02 24.81
CA SER A 96 -2.20 30.90 25.11
C SER A 96 -2.59 30.08 23.85
N GLN A 97 -2.77 30.75 22.72
CA GLN A 97 -3.00 30.11 21.41
C GLN A 97 -1.77 29.35 20.94
N ALA A 98 -0.59 29.93 21.09
CA ALA A 98 0.67 29.28 20.72
C ALA A 98 0.90 27.97 21.50
N GLU A 99 0.70 27.98 22.82
CA GLU A 99 0.86 26.78 23.65
C GLU A 99 -0.14 25.67 23.28
N THR A 100 -1.41 26.04 23.09
CA THR A 100 -2.44 25.07 22.69
C THR A 100 -2.22 24.58 21.24
N GLY A 101 -1.85 25.47 20.33
CA GLY A 101 -1.50 25.10 18.96
C GLY A 101 -0.35 24.11 18.88
N ARG A 102 0.69 24.24 19.74
CA ARG A 102 1.79 23.26 19.84
C ARG A 102 1.33 21.90 20.35
N LYS A 103 0.40 21.82 21.31
CA LYS A 103 -0.21 20.55 21.76
C LYS A 103 -0.96 19.86 20.64
N VAL A 104 -1.78 20.62 19.91
CA VAL A 104 -2.53 20.09 18.76
C VAL A 104 -1.59 19.64 17.64
N SER A 105 -0.52 20.39 17.38
CA SER A 105 0.51 20.00 16.40
C SER A 105 1.24 18.71 16.79
N LEU A 106 1.52 18.51 18.08
CA LEU A 106 2.10 17.26 18.57
C LEU A 106 1.15 16.07 18.32
N ALA A 107 -0.15 16.25 18.63
CA ALA A 107 -1.16 15.23 18.36
C ALA A 107 -1.25 14.92 16.86
N ALA A 108 -1.26 15.94 16.00
CA ALA A 108 -1.25 15.78 14.55
C ALA A 108 -0.02 15.01 14.05
N GLN A 109 1.18 15.27 14.59
CA GLN A 109 2.41 14.54 14.24
C GLN A 109 2.32 13.06 14.60
N VAL A 110 1.80 12.71 15.79
CA VAL A 110 1.59 11.30 16.21
C VAL A 110 0.59 10.62 15.28
N LEU A 111 -0.55 11.25 15.03
CA LEU A 111 -1.59 10.70 14.16
C LEU A 111 -1.11 10.53 12.72
N PHE A 112 -0.34 11.49 12.21
CA PHE A 112 0.26 11.39 10.88
C PHE A 112 1.26 10.24 10.76
N LEU A 113 2.09 10.02 11.78
CA LEU A 113 3.04 8.91 11.83
C LEU A 113 2.31 7.56 11.69
N PHE A 114 1.20 7.37 12.42
CA PHE A 114 0.36 6.19 12.31
C PHE A 114 -0.36 6.11 10.96
N SER A 115 -0.98 7.19 10.49
CA SER A 115 -1.74 7.21 9.24
C SER A 115 -0.86 6.83 8.04
N SER A 116 0.27 7.50 7.88
CA SER A 116 1.22 7.26 6.80
C SER A 116 1.85 5.85 6.89
N GLY A 117 2.25 5.42 8.10
CA GLY A 117 2.86 4.10 8.31
C GLY A 117 1.87 2.94 8.10
N LEU A 118 0.65 3.04 8.63
CA LEU A 118 -0.38 2.01 8.50
C LEU A 118 -0.86 1.88 7.04
N ALA A 119 -1.00 2.99 6.31
CA ALA A 119 -1.33 2.97 4.89
C ALA A 119 -0.26 2.21 4.09
N LYS A 120 1.04 2.50 4.31
CA LYS A 120 2.16 1.78 3.69
C LYS A 120 2.15 0.29 4.06
N ASN A 121 1.95 -0.04 5.34
CA ASN A 121 1.86 -1.43 5.78
C ASN A 121 0.67 -2.17 5.14
N SER A 122 -0.49 -1.53 4.98
CA SER A 122 -1.63 -2.10 4.27
C SER A 122 -1.28 -2.42 2.80
N ILE A 123 -0.59 -1.51 2.10
CA ILE A 123 -0.12 -1.72 0.72
C ILE A 123 0.84 -2.92 0.65
N LEU A 124 1.81 -2.98 1.57
CA LEU A 124 2.79 -4.06 1.63
C LEU A 124 2.14 -5.42 1.93
N VAL A 125 1.18 -5.48 2.86
CA VAL A 125 0.40 -6.71 3.14
C VAL A 125 -0.41 -7.13 1.90
N SER A 126 -0.97 -6.18 1.15
CA SER A 126 -1.63 -6.47 -0.13
C SER A 126 -0.66 -7.07 -1.16
N TYR A 127 0.61 -6.63 -1.20
CA TYR A 127 1.65 -7.21 -2.06
C TYR A 127 2.01 -8.64 -1.64
N LEU A 128 2.08 -8.94 -0.34
CA LEU A 128 2.31 -10.32 0.16
C LEU A 128 1.23 -11.30 -0.30
N ARG A 129 -0.01 -10.82 -0.46
CA ARG A 129 -1.13 -11.63 -0.92
C ARG A 129 -1.01 -12.02 -2.40
N ILE A 130 -0.35 -11.16 -3.21
CA ILE A 130 -0.18 -11.36 -4.66
C ILE A 130 1.13 -12.09 -4.97
N ALA A 131 2.15 -11.93 -4.13
CA ALA A 131 3.50 -12.45 -4.36
C ALA A 131 3.57 -13.98 -4.20
N PRO A 132 4.24 -14.72 -5.14
CA PRO A 132 4.47 -16.15 -5.01
C PRO A 132 5.29 -16.50 -3.76
N ALA A 133 5.04 -17.70 -3.18
CA ALA A 133 5.54 -18.08 -1.85
C ALA A 133 7.08 -18.05 -1.68
N ARG A 134 7.87 -18.29 -2.73
CA ARG A 134 9.36 -18.31 -2.70
C ARG A 134 10.02 -17.21 -3.51
N SER A 135 9.30 -16.14 -3.87
CA SER A 135 9.84 -15.08 -4.71
C SER A 135 10.74 -14.11 -3.92
N TRP A 136 11.68 -13.48 -4.62
CA TRP A 136 12.45 -12.33 -4.13
C TRP A 136 11.52 -11.22 -3.64
N LEU A 137 10.44 -10.95 -4.38
CA LEU A 137 9.42 -9.96 -4.03
C LEU A 137 8.88 -10.17 -2.61
N ARG A 138 8.55 -11.41 -2.23
CA ARG A 138 8.01 -11.70 -0.91
C ARG A 138 9.01 -11.38 0.20
N ARG A 139 10.28 -11.72 0.02
CA ARG A 139 11.37 -11.38 0.98
C ARG A 139 11.55 -9.87 1.09
N ALA A 140 11.62 -9.16 -0.04
CA ALA A 140 11.74 -7.71 -0.07
C ALA A 140 10.53 -7.02 0.59
N THR A 141 9.31 -7.54 0.38
CA THR A 141 8.10 -7.01 1.03
C THR A 141 8.12 -7.21 2.54
N TYR A 142 8.58 -8.36 3.07
CA TYR A 142 8.74 -8.54 4.52
C TYR A 142 9.79 -7.59 5.11
N ALA A 143 10.91 -7.40 4.43
CA ALA A 143 11.94 -6.45 4.84
C ALA A 143 11.39 -5.01 4.87
N SER A 144 10.64 -4.61 3.84
CA SER A 144 10.00 -3.29 3.77
C SER A 144 8.93 -3.11 4.85
N LEU A 145 8.14 -4.16 5.15
CA LEU A 145 7.14 -4.15 6.22
C LEU A 145 7.80 -3.95 7.59
N ALA A 146 8.89 -4.69 7.86
CA ALA A 146 9.66 -4.53 9.09
C ALA A 146 10.28 -3.14 9.19
N PHE A 147 10.84 -2.62 8.09
CA PHE A 147 11.43 -1.28 8.03
C PHE A 147 10.40 -0.18 8.32
N VAL A 148 9.25 -0.18 7.62
CA VAL A 148 8.18 0.82 7.84
C VAL A 148 7.63 0.75 9.26
N THR A 149 7.42 -0.47 9.78
CA THR A 149 6.95 -0.66 11.16
C THR A 149 7.99 -0.17 12.18
N ALA A 150 9.28 -0.45 11.95
CA ALA A 150 10.36 0.06 12.79
C ALA A 150 10.42 1.60 12.79
N LEU A 151 10.22 2.26 11.63
CA LEU A 151 10.16 3.72 11.56
C LEU A 151 9.03 4.30 12.41
N ILE A 152 7.85 3.68 12.44
CA ILE A 152 6.75 4.13 13.31
C ILE A 152 7.21 4.14 14.77
N PHE A 153 7.78 3.05 15.27
CA PHE A 153 8.21 2.95 16.66
C PHE A 153 9.39 3.87 16.98
N ILE A 154 10.39 3.95 16.10
CA ILE A 154 11.56 4.81 16.29
C ILE A 154 11.12 6.27 16.42
N PHE A 155 10.33 6.79 15.46
CA PHE A 155 9.91 8.18 15.50
C PHE A 155 8.88 8.47 16.58
N LEU A 156 8.08 7.49 16.99
CA LEU A 156 7.21 7.62 18.15
C LEU A 156 8.04 7.80 19.44
N ILE A 157 9.07 6.97 19.65
CA ILE A 157 9.97 7.09 20.80
C ILE A 157 10.70 8.44 20.76
N VAL A 158 11.25 8.82 19.60
CA VAL A 158 11.95 10.10 19.43
C VAL A 158 11.03 11.28 19.75
N LEU A 159 9.76 11.20 19.33
CA LEU A 159 8.77 12.24 19.60
C LEU A 159 8.44 12.39 21.08
N TRP A 160 8.39 11.28 21.83
CA TRP A 160 8.14 11.30 23.28
C TRP A 160 9.37 11.64 24.11
N THR A 161 10.57 11.39 23.61
CA THR A 161 11.84 11.63 24.32
C THR A 161 12.50 12.97 23.99
N GLN A 162 11.90 13.77 23.09
CA GLN A 162 12.49 15.03 22.58
C GLN A 162 12.68 16.10 23.63
N CYS A 163 11.84 16.14 24.67
CA CYS A 163 11.90 17.10 25.76
C CYS A 163 11.83 16.40 27.12
N ARG A 164 12.60 16.89 28.09
CA ARG A 164 12.56 16.42 29.47
C ARG A 164 12.42 17.62 30.43
N PRO A 165 11.24 17.82 31.07
CA PRO A 165 10.01 17.03 30.97
C PRO A 165 9.29 17.24 29.62
N THR A 166 8.39 16.34 29.24
CA THR A 166 7.59 16.44 27.99
C THR A 166 6.75 17.71 27.94
N SER A 167 6.37 18.26 29.09
CA SER A 167 5.66 19.54 29.19
C SER A 167 6.44 20.73 28.65
N ALA A 168 7.77 20.67 28.62
CA ALA A 168 8.62 21.70 28.03
C ALA A 168 8.37 21.89 26.52
N TYR A 169 7.85 20.87 25.82
CA TYR A 169 7.56 20.98 24.38
C TYR A 169 6.58 22.10 24.02
N TRP A 170 5.51 22.25 24.77
CA TRP A 170 4.49 23.30 24.52
C TRP A 170 4.72 24.58 25.30
N SER A 171 5.62 24.58 26.29
CA SER A 171 6.02 25.78 27.01
C SER A 171 6.90 26.65 26.14
N LEU A 172 6.57 27.95 26.02
CA LEU A 172 7.36 28.93 25.26
C LEU A 172 8.71 29.26 25.95
N THR A 173 8.84 28.93 27.24
CA THR A 173 10.04 29.17 28.05
C THR A 173 10.92 27.94 28.21
N GLY A 174 10.48 26.76 27.74
CA GLY A 174 11.14 25.46 27.94
C GLY A 174 12.16 25.07 26.87
N GLY A 175 12.57 25.97 25.98
CA GLY A 175 13.41 25.65 24.81
C GLY A 175 14.72 24.95 25.11
N ASP A 176 15.37 25.27 26.24
CA ASP A 176 16.68 24.69 26.62
C ASP A 176 16.60 23.23 27.10
N SER A 177 15.39 22.76 27.44
CA SER A 177 15.14 21.40 27.91
C SER A 177 14.76 20.41 26.76
N CYS A 178 14.76 20.87 25.53
CA CYS A 178 14.36 20.09 24.35
C CYS A 178 15.52 19.94 23.36
N SER A 179 15.60 18.78 22.70
CA SER A 179 16.51 18.62 21.57
C SER A 179 16.05 19.42 20.36
N ALA A 180 16.98 19.75 19.45
CA ALA A 180 16.69 20.51 18.25
C ALA A 180 15.53 19.88 17.43
N GLU A 181 14.47 20.64 17.22
CA GLU A 181 13.26 20.14 16.55
C GLU A 181 13.48 19.96 15.03
N GLY A 182 14.23 20.87 14.39
CA GLY A 182 14.48 20.89 12.96
C GLY A 182 15.06 19.57 12.41
N PRO A 183 16.27 19.15 12.87
CA PRO A 183 16.87 17.92 12.38
C PRO A 183 16.02 16.66 12.62
N ARG A 184 15.24 16.64 13.69
CA ARG A 184 14.35 15.52 14.05
C ARG A 184 13.18 15.40 13.08
N VAL A 185 12.45 16.50 12.86
CA VAL A 185 11.28 16.50 11.95
C VAL A 185 11.72 16.29 10.51
N LEU A 186 12.88 16.86 10.13
CA LEU A 186 13.46 16.69 8.81
C LEU A 186 13.91 15.24 8.56
N SER A 187 14.56 14.59 9.56
CA SER A 187 14.93 13.17 9.44
C SER A 187 13.72 12.27 9.28
N GLN A 188 12.61 12.54 9.99
CA GLN A 188 11.34 11.85 9.82
C GLN A 188 10.78 12.04 8.41
N ALA A 189 10.81 13.28 7.90
CA ALA A 189 10.32 13.58 6.56
C ALA A 189 11.12 12.83 5.49
N ILE A 190 12.45 12.83 5.57
CA ILE A 190 13.33 12.10 4.64
C ILE A 190 13.08 10.58 4.73
N ALA A 191 12.99 10.02 5.95
CA ALA A 191 12.72 8.61 6.14
C ALA A 191 11.37 8.18 5.53
N THR A 192 10.36 9.07 5.58
CA THR A 192 9.06 8.83 4.97
C THR A 192 9.15 8.82 3.44
N VAL A 193 9.91 9.74 2.82
CA VAL A 193 10.16 9.74 1.36
C VAL A 193 10.85 8.45 0.93
N ILE A 194 11.86 8.00 1.68
CA ILE A 194 12.56 6.73 1.40
C ILE A 194 11.58 5.55 1.49
N ALA A 195 10.72 5.52 2.50
CA ALA A 195 9.71 4.48 2.65
C ALA A 195 8.70 4.49 1.48
N ASP A 196 8.26 5.66 1.00
CA ASP A 196 7.37 5.78 -0.16
C ASP A 196 8.03 5.29 -1.44
N LEU A 197 9.30 5.67 -1.67
CA LEU A 197 10.09 5.16 -2.79
C LEU A 197 10.23 3.64 -2.76
N LEU A 198 10.53 3.06 -1.59
CA LEU A 198 10.62 1.59 -1.42
C LEU A 198 9.30 0.90 -1.77
N VAL A 199 8.17 1.38 -1.22
CA VAL A 199 6.85 0.80 -1.47
C VAL A 199 6.48 0.92 -2.95
N CYS A 200 6.79 2.06 -3.59
CA CYS A 200 6.52 2.32 -5.01
C CYS A 200 7.40 1.45 -5.93
N ALA A 201 8.70 1.31 -5.61
CA ALA A 201 9.67 0.58 -6.44
C ALA A 201 9.50 -0.95 -6.36
N LEU A 202 8.95 -1.47 -5.27
CA LEU A 202 8.89 -2.90 -4.96
C LEU A 202 8.18 -3.76 -6.03
N PRO A 203 7.04 -3.34 -6.67
CA PRO A 203 6.40 -4.11 -7.72
C PRO A 203 7.09 -4.01 -9.10
N LEU A 204 8.02 -3.05 -9.32
CA LEU A 204 8.63 -2.79 -10.63
C LEU A 204 9.35 -4.01 -11.23
N PRO A 205 10.23 -4.73 -10.50
CA PRO A 205 10.94 -5.88 -11.07
C PRO A 205 9.98 -6.97 -11.56
N THR A 206 8.86 -7.18 -10.86
CA THR A 206 7.86 -8.17 -11.27
C THR A 206 7.09 -7.72 -12.52
N LEU A 207 6.91 -6.41 -12.70
CA LEU A 207 6.25 -5.84 -13.88
C LEU A 207 7.08 -6.07 -15.16
N PHE A 208 8.42 -5.93 -15.07
CA PHE A 208 9.29 -6.07 -16.22
C PHE A 208 9.52 -7.53 -16.63
N HIS A 209 9.48 -8.47 -15.68
CA HIS A 209 9.77 -9.89 -15.95
C HIS A 209 8.53 -10.74 -16.29
N LEU A 210 7.31 -10.26 -16.04
CA LEU A 210 6.09 -11.02 -16.31
C LEU A 210 5.42 -10.55 -17.62
N LYS A 211 5.13 -11.49 -18.52
CA LYS A 211 4.28 -11.26 -19.71
C LYS A 211 2.82 -11.18 -19.28
N LEU A 212 2.40 -10.01 -18.78
CA LEU A 212 1.03 -9.77 -18.30
C LEU A 212 0.11 -9.35 -19.44
N PRO A 213 -1.18 -9.76 -19.43
CA PRO A 213 -2.18 -9.24 -20.36
C PRO A 213 -2.35 -7.72 -20.16
N LEU A 214 -2.68 -7.01 -21.25
CA LEU A 214 -2.76 -5.55 -21.31
C LEU A 214 -3.57 -4.92 -20.15
N SER A 215 -4.70 -5.50 -19.78
CA SER A 215 -5.54 -5.00 -18.68
C SER A 215 -4.84 -5.01 -17.31
N GLN A 216 -4.00 -6.03 -17.05
CA GLN A 216 -3.22 -6.10 -15.81
C GLN A 216 -2.04 -5.14 -15.84
N ARG A 217 -1.41 -4.95 -16.99
CA ARG A 217 -0.33 -4.01 -17.20
C ARG A 217 -0.78 -2.57 -16.98
N ILE A 218 -1.93 -2.17 -17.55
CA ILE A 218 -2.52 -0.84 -17.35
C ILE A 218 -2.82 -0.58 -15.87
N ALA A 219 -3.43 -1.55 -15.18
CA ALA A 219 -3.74 -1.39 -13.76
C ALA A 219 -2.48 -1.20 -12.89
N LEU A 220 -1.37 -1.87 -13.23
CA LEU A 220 -0.09 -1.69 -12.54
C LEU A 220 0.55 -0.33 -12.84
N ILE A 221 0.46 0.15 -14.09
CA ILE A 221 0.94 1.49 -14.47
C ILE A 221 0.18 2.57 -13.68
N VAL A 222 -1.13 2.46 -13.56
CA VAL A 222 -1.95 3.41 -12.77
C VAL A 222 -1.53 3.42 -11.30
N VAL A 223 -1.35 2.25 -10.69
CA VAL A 223 -0.88 2.15 -9.29
C VAL A 223 0.51 2.76 -9.12
N PHE A 224 1.42 2.51 -10.06
CA PHE A 224 2.77 3.07 -10.04
C PHE A 224 2.75 4.59 -10.21
N SER A 225 1.97 5.12 -11.16
CA SER A 225 1.82 6.57 -11.36
C SER A 225 1.28 7.27 -10.10
N LEU A 226 0.26 6.67 -9.45
CA LEU A 226 -0.25 7.18 -8.17
C LEU A 226 0.82 7.10 -7.07
N GLY A 227 1.63 6.04 -7.03
CA GLY A 227 2.75 5.92 -6.11
C GLY A 227 3.77 7.04 -6.29
N LEU A 228 4.11 7.41 -7.54
CA LEU A 228 4.99 8.54 -7.83
C LEU A 228 4.40 9.88 -7.37
N VAL A 229 3.09 10.08 -7.48
CA VAL A 229 2.41 11.28 -6.95
C VAL A 229 2.52 11.34 -5.43
N VAL A 230 2.42 10.20 -4.73
CA VAL A 230 2.64 10.14 -3.26
C VAL A 230 4.08 10.51 -2.91
N VAL A 231 5.08 9.97 -3.63
CA VAL A 231 6.50 10.30 -3.44
C VAL A 231 6.75 11.80 -3.67
N PHE A 232 6.14 12.38 -4.69
CA PHE A 232 6.22 13.82 -4.95
C PHE A 232 5.63 14.63 -3.79
N ALA A 233 4.45 14.27 -3.29
CA ALA A 233 3.81 14.93 -2.15
C ALA A 233 4.68 14.86 -0.88
N ALA A 234 5.25 13.69 -0.59
CA ALA A 234 6.17 13.48 0.54
C ALA A 234 7.45 14.32 0.38
N SER A 235 7.98 14.45 -0.84
CA SER A 235 9.15 15.28 -1.14
C SER A 235 8.85 16.77 -0.94
N MET A 236 7.69 17.24 -1.37
CA MET A 236 7.24 18.62 -1.13
C MET A 236 7.03 18.89 0.36
N ARG A 237 6.47 17.93 1.11
CA ARG A 237 6.37 18.04 2.57
C ARG A 237 7.76 18.11 3.23
N ALA A 238 8.73 17.31 2.78
CA ALA A 238 10.10 17.37 3.29
C ALA A 238 10.78 18.72 3.01
N TYR A 239 10.57 19.29 1.81
CA TYR A 239 11.04 20.63 1.47
C TYR A 239 10.45 21.71 2.37
N TRP A 240 9.12 21.72 2.56
CA TRP A 240 8.47 22.69 3.43
C TRP A 240 8.82 22.47 4.92
N THR A 241 9.07 21.23 5.32
CA THR A 241 9.61 20.92 6.65
C THR A 241 10.96 21.59 6.86
N TYR A 242 11.89 21.44 5.90
CA TYR A 242 13.19 22.11 5.94
C TYR A 242 13.03 23.62 5.98
N TYR A 243 12.21 24.18 5.10
CA TYR A 243 12.00 25.63 5.01
C TYR A 243 11.46 26.22 6.32
N VAL A 244 10.44 25.59 6.90
CA VAL A 244 9.80 26.03 8.15
C VAL A 244 10.72 25.88 9.37
N THR A 245 11.59 24.86 9.39
CA THR A 245 12.43 24.60 10.56
C THR A 245 13.79 25.29 10.52
N GLU A 246 14.36 25.50 9.31
CA GLU A 246 15.74 25.97 9.16
C GLU A 246 15.87 27.36 8.49
N VAL A 247 14.90 27.76 7.68
CA VAL A 247 15.00 29.00 6.89
C VAL A 247 14.21 30.16 7.49
N THR A 248 12.93 29.92 7.81
CA THR A 248 12.05 30.97 8.30
C THR A 248 11.93 31.00 9.82
N TYR A 249 11.61 32.18 10.37
CA TYR A 249 11.19 32.35 11.76
C TYR A 249 9.66 32.49 11.89
N ASP A 250 8.95 32.71 10.77
CA ASP A 250 7.49 32.79 10.74
C ASP A 250 6.86 31.41 10.49
N VAL A 251 6.96 30.57 11.52
CA VAL A 251 6.61 29.15 11.46
C VAL A 251 5.11 28.92 11.26
N THR A 252 4.27 29.79 11.80
CA THR A 252 2.81 29.63 11.72
C THR A 252 2.27 30.01 10.34
N TRP A 253 2.84 31.05 9.72
CA TRP A 253 2.47 31.46 8.38
C TRP A 253 2.97 30.48 7.31
N GLU A 254 4.24 30.11 7.32
CA GLU A 254 4.82 29.19 6.34
C GLU A 254 4.46 27.73 6.60
N GLY A 255 4.14 27.39 7.85
CA GLY A 255 3.61 26.07 8.23
C GLY A 255 2.30 25.69 7.54
N PHE A 256 1.56 26.66 7.01
CA PHE A 256 0.37 26.45 6.19
C PHE A 256 0.65 25.52 5.00
N HIS A 257 1.74 25.71 4.27
CA HIS A 257 2.14 24.85 3.17
C HIS A 257 2.56 23.45 3.63
N LEU A 258 3.25 23.36 4.76
CA LEU A 258 3.62 22.09 5.37
C LEU A 258 2.37 21.24 5.68
N TRP A 259 1.32 21.84 6.24
CA TRP A 259 0.08 21.15 6.57
C TRP A 259 -0.69 20.70 5.34
N ILE A 260 -0.74 21.52 4.27
CA ILE A 260 -1.34 21.10 2.99
C ILE A 260 -0.67 19.83 2.46
N TRP A 261 0.67 19.79 2.40
CA TRP A 261 1.37 18.63 1.88
C TRP A 261 1.28 17.42 2.80
N THR A 262 1.14 17.64 4.11
CA THR A 262 0.88 16.56 5.09
C THR A 262 -0.48 15.91 4.83
N ALA A 263 -1.52 16.69 4.60
CA ALA A 263 -2.85 16.18 4.25
C ALA A 263 -2.86 15.43 2.91
N VAL A 264 -2.22 16.02 1.91
CA VAL A 264 -2.11 15.44 0.58
C VAL A 264 -1.42 14.07 0.66
N GLU A 265 -0.28 13.96 1.34
CA GLU A 265 0.48 12.71 1.50
C GLU A 265 -0.35 11.64 2.22
N ALA A 266 -0.95 11.97 3.39
CA ALA A 266 -1.72 11.01 4.18
C ALA A 266 -2.90 10.43 3.39
N ASN A 267 -3.68 11.31 2.76
CA ASN A 267 -4.88 10.90 2.03
C ASN A 267 -4.57 10.21 0.70
N LEU A 268 -3.54 10.65 -0.04
CA LEU A 268 -3.08 9.96 -1.25
C LEU A 268 -2.55 8.56 -0.93
N GLY A 269 -1.93 8.35 0.23
CA GLY A 269 -1.54 7.02 0.70
C GLY A 269 -2.72 6.06 0.79
N VAL A 270 -3.85 6.51 1.36
CA VAL A 270 -5.10 5.74 1.45
C VAL A 270 -5.71 5.49 0.06
N ILE A 271 -5.75 6.52 -0.79
CA ILE A 271 -6.26 6.42 -2.17
C ILE A 271 -5.43 5.41 -2.97
N CYS A 272 -4.11 5.58 -3.00
CA CYS A 272 -3.18 4.70 -3.72
C CYS A 272 -3.29 3.24 -3.25
N GLY A 273 -3.33 3.02 -1.94
CA GLY A 273 -3.48 1.69 -1.36
C GLY A 273 -4.83 1.04 -1.65
N SER A 274 -5.88 1.82 -1.91
CA SER A 274 -7.21 1.30 -2.22
C SER A 274 -7.37 0.87 -3.68
N VAL A 275 -6.64 1.49 -4.63
CA VAL A 275 -6.76 1.23 -6.08
C VAL A 275 -6.55 -0.24 -6.48
N PRO A 276 -5.56 -1.00 -5.94
CA PRO A 276 -5.39 -2.42 -6.29
C PRO A 276 -6.61 -3.27 -5.97
N ALA A 277 -7.36 -2.95 -4.92
CA ALA A 277 -8.56 -3.68 -4.52
C ALA A 277 -9.77 -3.38 -5.44
N LEU A 278 -9.76 -2.25 -6.16
CA LEU A 278 -10.83 -1.84 -7.08
C LEU A 278 -10.75 -2.48 -8.47
N ARG A 279 -9.66 -3.23 -8.78
CA ARG A 279 -9.49 -3.93 -10.08
C ARG A 279 -10.71 -4.72 -10.56
N PRO A 280 -11.45 -5.47 -9.70
CA PRO A 280 -12.62 -6.22 -10.15
C PRO A 280 -13.75 -5.33 -10.69
N LEU A 281 -13.93 -4.11 -10.17
CA LEU A 281 -14.90 -3.14 -10.67
C LEU A 281 -14.55 -2.66 -12.08
N PHE A 282 -13.29 -2.27 -12.29
CA PHE A 282 -12.82 -1.81 -13.59
C PHE A 282 -12.91 -2.90 -14.65
N ARG A 283 -12.58 -4.16 -14.32
CA ARG A 283 -12.68 -5.28 -15.26
C ARG A 283 -14.11 -5.50 -15.75
N ASN A 284 -15.10 -5.40 -14.86
CA ASN A 284 -16.51 -5.56 -15.24
C ASN A 284 -17.02 -4.38 -16.09
N MET A 285 -16.59 -3.16 -15.79
CA MET A 285 -16.98 -1.96 -16.53
C MET A 285 -16.42 -1.96 -17.97
N PHE A 286 -15.18 -2.41 -18.15
CA PHE A 286 -14.57 -2.53 -19.49
C PHE A 286 -15.09 -3.75 -20.28
N ARG A 287 -15.46 -4.85 -19.60
CA ARG A 287 -16.03 -6.02 -20.26
C ARG A 287 -17.46 -5.78 -20.78
N SER A 288 -18.25 -4.95 -20.11
CA SER A 288 -19.61 -4.60 -20.55
C SER A 288 -19.63 -3.76 -21.83
N ARG A 289 -18.56 -3.03 -22.15
CA ARG A 289 -18.45 -2.24 -23.38
C ARG A 289 -18.02 -3.06 -24.60
N SER A 290 -17.42 -4.25 -24.42
CA SER A 290 -16.87 -5.06 -25.51
C SER A 290 -17.86 -6.07 -26.11
N THR A 291 -19.04 -6.26 -25.52
CA THR A 291 -20.03 -7.25 -26.00
C THR A 291 -21.06 -6.68 -26.96
N SER A 292 -20.96 -5.41 -27.34
CA SER A 292 -21.98 -4.75 -28.23
C SER A 292 -21.61 -4.74 -29.71
N TYR A 293 -20.57 -5.45 -30.18
CA TYR A 293 -20.11 -5.35 -31.58
C TYR A 293 -20.00 -6.68 -32.33
N TYR A 294 -20.69 -7.74 -31.92
CA TYR A 294 -20.83 -8.94 -32.73
C TYR A 294 -22.27 -9.44 -32.67
N GLU A 295 -23.18 -8.69 -33.30
CA GLU A 295 -24.42 -9.20 -33.86
C GLU A 295 -24.11 -9.56 -35.33
N GLU A 296 -23.54 -10.75 -35.50
CA GLU A 296 -23.31 -11.34 -36.81
C GLU A 296 -24.65 -11.81 -37.36
N ASN A 297 -25.15 -11.09 -38.35
CA ASN A 297 -26.30 -11.51 -39.17
C ASN A 297 -26.04 -12.90 -39.73
N PRO A 298 -26.89 -13.91 -39.50
CA PRO A 298 -26.84 -15.15 -40.24
C PRO A 298 -27.41 -14.90 -41.62
N THR A 299 -26.56 -14.61 -42.61
CA THR A 299 -26.94 -14.74 -44.02
C THR A 299 -27.25 -16.20 -44.31
N SER A 300 -28.53 -16.47 -44.49
CA SER A 300 -29.06 -17.72 -45.01
C SER A 300 -28.58 -17.93 -46.43
N HIS A 301 -27.57 -18.74 -46.64
CA HIS A 301 -27.29 -19.34 -47.96
C HIS A 301 -28.20 -20.53 -48.17
N ALA A 302 -29.23 -20.34 -48.99
CA ALA A 302 -30.05 -21.41 -49.51
C ALA A 302 -29.22 -22.23 -50.53
N TYR A 303 -29.04 -23.50 -50.24
CA TYR A 303 -28.51 -24.50 -51.19
C TYR A 303 -29.64 -25.13 -51.98
N PRO A 304 -29.49 -25.36 -53.29
CA PRO A 304 -30.48 -26.05 -54.10
C PRO A 304 -30.45 -27.59 -53.85
N PRO A 305 -31.57 -28.30 -54.09
CA PRO A 305 -31.67 -29.72 -53.79
C PRO A 305 -31.08 -30.59 -54.90
N GLY A 306 -30.11 -31.45 -54.52
CA GLY A 306 -29.50 -32.45 -55.41
C GLY A 306 -29.19 -33.73 -54.65
N THR A 307 -29.99 -34.76 -54.92
CA THR A 307 -29.87 -36.21 -54.88
C THR A 307 -28.72 -36.88 -54.12
N ALA A 308 -29.15 -37.69 -53.13
CA ALA A 308 -28.84 -39.11 -52.86
C ALA A 308 -27.50 -39.56 -52.28
N GLN A 309 -27.66 -40.34 -51.23
CA GLN A 309 -26.88 -41.44 -50.69
C GLN A 309 -25.90 -41.21 -49.52
N GLY A 310 -26.39 -41.52 -48.36
CA GLY A 310 -25.77 -42.45 -47.43
C GLY A 310 -24.46 -42.04 -46.73
N ALA A 311 -24.51 -41.19 -45.70
CA ALA A 311 -23.60 -41.32 -44.56
C ALA A 311 -24.24 -40.63 -43.32
N VAL A 312 -24.55 -41.42 -42.31
CA VAL A 312 -25.03 -40.92 -41.03
C VAL A 312 -23.84 -40.29 -40.29
N THR A 313 -23.71 -38.98 -40.41
CA THR A 313 -22.76 -38.22 -39.57
C THR A 313 -23.50 -37.80 -38.32
N VAL A 314 -23.19 -38.42 -37.20
CA VAL A 314 -23.66 -38.01 -35.87
C VAL A 314 -23.00 -36.68 -35.54
N VAL A 315 -23.71 -35.56 -35.76
CA VAL A 315 -23.29 -34.25 -35.26
C VAL A 315 -23.66 -34.16 -33.79
N THR A 316 -22.71 -34.41 -32.91
CA THR A 316 -22.85 -34.07 -31.50
C THR A 316 -22.78 -32.56 -31.33
N SER A 317 -23.94 -31.94 -31.12
CA SER A 317 -24.06 -30.54 -30.72
C SER A 317 -23.40 -30.30 -29.37
N PRO A 318 -22.57 -29.25 -29.19
CA PRO A 318 -21.99 -28.94 -27.89
C PRO A 318 -23.08 -28.44 -26.95
N LYS A 319 -23.40 -29.24 -25.94
CA LYS A 319 -24.29 -28.85 -24.83
C LYS A 319 -23.72 -27.60 -24.14
N LYS A 320 -24.41 -26.50 -24.26
CA LYS A 320 -24.18 -25.28 -23.46
C LYS A 320 -24.42 -25.63 -21.98
N ILE A 321 -23.34 -25.78 -21.20
CA ILE A 321 -23.43 -25.88 -19.76
C ILE A 321 -23.61 -24.46 -19.23
N THR A 322 -24.84 -24.04 -19.04
CA THR A 322 -25.21 -22.92 -18.20
C THR A 322 -25.08 -23.35 -16.75
N ARG A 323 -23.94 -23.08 -16.14
CA ARG A 323 -23.79 -23.17 -14.68
C ARG A 323 -24.56 -22.02 -14.05
N THR A 324 -25.75 -22.27 -13.61
CA THR A 324 -26.48 -21.41 -12.67
C THR A 324 -25.88 -21.57 -11.27
N TRP A 325 -25.61 -20.45 -10.63
CA TRP A 325 -24.91 -20.30 -9.33
C TRP A 325 -25.75 -20.74 -8.11
N THR A 326 -26.87 -21.43 -8.30
CA THR A 326 -27.81 -21.83 -7.24
C THR A 326 -27.58 -23.23 -6.65
N ASP A 327 -26.70 -24.08 -7.24
CA ASP A 327 -26.54 -25.46 -6.77
C ASP A 327 -25.43 -25.73 -5.75
N SER A 328 -24.73 -24.69 -5.27
CA SER A 328 -23.62 -24.88 -4.32
C SER A 328 -23.96 -24.60 -2.84
N LEU A 329 -25.23 -24.38 -2.51
CA LEU A 329 -25.63 -24.06 -1.12
C LEU A 329 -26.34 -25.19 -0.36
N GLN A 330 -26.39 -26.41 -0.91
CA GLN A 330 -27.11 -27.51 -0.26
C GLN A 330 -26.31 -28.81 -0.11
N ARG A 331 -25.00 -28.76 0.11
CA ARG A 331 -24.18 -29.89 0.49
C ARG A 331 -23.13 -29.57 1.55
N GLY A 332 -23.61 -29.25 2.72
CA GLY A 332 -22.82 -29.11 3.94
C GLY A 332 -23.57 -29.73 5.11
N SER A 333 -23.60 -31.03 5.21
CA SER A 333 -23.82 -31.81 6.44
C SER A 333 -24.19 -33.26 6.06
N LYS A 334 -23.20 -34.14 5.95
CA LYS A 334 -23.30 -35.53 6.41
C LYS A 334 -21.95 -36.21 6.27
N GLY A 335 -21.60 -36.90 7.32
CA GLY A 335 -20.33 -37.55 7.59
C GLY A 335 -19.80 -38.48 6.50
N MET A 336 -18.50 -38.42 6.36
CA MET A 336 -17.70 -39.27 5.49
C MET A 336 -17.51 -40.63 6.17
N ARG A 337 -18.17 -41.67 5.64
CA ARG A 337 -17.85 -43.06 5.92
C ARG A 337 -17.14 -43.58 4.67
N ILE A 338 -15.88 -43.90 4.82
CA ILE A 338 -15.07 -44.57 3.80
C ILE A 338 -15.52 -46.04 3.76
N GLN A 339 -15.94 -46.51 2.60
CA GLN A 339 -16.18 -47.89 2.32
C GLN A 339 -15.36 -48.26 1.08
N ASP A 340 -14.39 -49.14 1.31
CA ASP A 340 -13.58 -49.80 0.28
C ASP A 340 -14.49 -50.67 -0.56
N ASP A 341 -14.56 -50.43 -1.85
CA ASP A 341 -15.11 -51.36 -2.80
C ASP A 341 -14.00 -51.82 -3.77
N HIS A 342 -13.63 -53.07 -3.59
CA HIS A 342 -12.91 -53.91 -4.53
C HIS A 342 -13.62 -53.90 -5.89
N ILE A 343 -12.90 -53.63 -6.94
CA ILE A 343 -13.32 -53.99 -8.30
C ILE A 343 -12.23 -54.88 -8.88
N ASP A 344 -12.58 -56.19 -8.92
CA ASP A 344 -11.94 -57.20 -9.73
C ASP A 344 -12.19 -56.89 -11.20
N VAL A 345 -11.13 -56.84 -12.01
CA VAL A 345 -11.23 -56.98 -13.47
C VAL A 345 -10.27 -58.07 -13.88
N GLU A 346 -10.85 -59.23 -14.11
CA GLU A 346 -10.26 -60.40 -14.72
C GLU A 346 -10.37 -60.34 -16.25
N GLN A 347 -9.40 -60.98 -16.89
CA GLN A 347 -9.36 -61.40 -18.31
C GLN A 347 -8.99 -60.33 -19.34
N GLY A 348 -8.06 -60.55 -20.15
CA GLY A 348 -7.33 -61.68 -20.70
C GLY A 348 -6.90 -61.28 -22.11
N TYR A 349 -5.77 -61.53 -22.50
CA TYR A 349 -5.45 -62.10 -23.80
C TYR A 349 -3.95 -62.30 -23.99
N ASN A 350 -3.66 -63.49 -24.20
CA ASN A 350 -2.57 -64.31 -24.70
C ASN A 350 -1.64 -63.63 -25.75
N SER A 351 -0.36 -64.02 -25.59
CA SER A 351 0.45 -64.75 -26.58
C SER A 351 1.52 -63.97 -27.35
N LYS A 352 2.67 -64.40 -27.13
CA LYS A 352 3.75 -64.95 -27.94
C LYS A 352 5.08 -64.25 -27.83
N ARG A 353 6.02 -65.03 -27.25
CA ARG A 353 7.28 -65.53 -27.86
C ARG A 353 8.33 -64.47 -28.14
N GLN A 354 9.56 -64.61 -27.79
CA GLN A 354 10.53 -65.71 -27.75
C GLN A 354 11.83 -65.15 -27.16
N LYS A 355 12.47 -65.87 -26.21
CA LYS A 355 13.84 -66.36 -26.25
C LYS A 355 14.92 -65.46 -26.85
N ASP A 356 15.93 -65.12 -26.08
CA ASP A 356 17.22 -65.83 -25.99
C ASP A 356 18.11 -65.10 -25.00
N THR A 357 18.53 -65.76 -24.01
CA THR A 357 19.82 -66.35 -23.66
C THR A 357 20.97 -65.38 -23.40
N ASN A 358 21.41 -65.46 -22.20
CA ASN A 358 22.72 -65.87 -21.72
C ASN A 358 23.72 -64.75 -21.28
N SER A 359 24.16 -65.05 -20.08
CA SER A 359 25.56 -64.99 -19.55
C SER A 359 26.09 -63.61 -19.20
N GLY A 360 26.46 -63.41 -17.99
CA GLY A 360 27.64 -63.71 -17.24
C GLY A 360 27.84 -62.65 -16.17
N VAL A 361 27.72 -62.99 -14.90
CA VAL A 361 28.77 -63.10 -13.87
C VAL A 361 29.84 -62.02 -13.86
N SER A 362 29.90 -61.26 -12.81
CA SER A 362 30.92 -61.15 -11.75
C SER A 362 30.79 -59.80 -11.05
N SER A 363 30.44 -59.71 -9.82
CA SER A 363 31.14 -59.64 -8.53
C SER A 363 32.35 -58.72 -8.49
N LEU A 364 32.36 -57.99 -7.35
CA LEU A 364 33.48 -57.34 -6.65
C LEU A 364 33.79 -55.93 -7.17
N GLU A 365 34.06 -54.88 -6.40
CA GLU A 365 34.57 -54.85 -5.01
C GLU A 365 34.36 -53.42 -4.45
N MET A 366 34.25 -53.37 -3.18
CA MET A 366 34.29 -52.22 -2.25
C MET A 366 35.73 -51.72 -2.17
N ASP A 367 36.00 -50.43 -2.28
CA ASP A 367 37.17 -49.80 -1.62
C ASP A 367 36.94 -48.31 -1.34
N THR A 368 36.75 -47.99 -0.11
CA THR A 368 37.56 -47.26 0.90
C THR A 368 38.03 -45.88 0.52
N TRP A 369 37.56 -44.92 1.32
CA TRP A 369 38.15 -43.63 1.62
C TRP A 369 39.57 -43.72 2.20
N PRO A 370 40.40 -42.68 2.00
CA PRO A 370 41.03 -42.09 3.15
C PRO A 370 41.13 -40.55 3.13
N PRO A 371 41.65 -39.93 4.20
CA PRO A 371 41.10 -38.70 4.79
C PRO A 371 42.01 -37.46 4.63
N SER A 372 41.41 -36.32 4.99
CA SER A 372 41.94 -35.04 5.50
C SER A 372 43.45 -34.72 5.41
N GLN A 373 43.74 -33.49 4.96
CA GLN A 373 44.78 -32.66 5.59
C GLN A 373 44.47 -31.15 5.40
N HIS A 374 44.36 -30.45 6.52
CA HIS A 374 44.68 -29.02 6.67
C HIS A 374 46.21 -28.81 6.57
N PRO A 375 46.71 -27.64 6.14
CA PRO A 375 47.21 -26.68 7.13
C PRO A 375 46.96 -25.19 6.82
N THR A 376 46.60 -24.45 7.83
CA THR A 376 47.27 -23.33 8.52
C THR A 376 48.10 -22.36 7.67
N SER A 377 47.76 -21.10 7.69
CA SER A 377 48.53 -19.95 8.24
C SER A 377 48.24 -18.65 7.46
N TRP A 378 47.89 -17.64 8.26
CA TRP A 378 47.89 -16.22 7.92
C TRP A 378 49.31 -15.70 7.65
N PRO A 379 49.50 -14.54 6.97
CA PRO A 379 49.64 -13.32 7.79
C PRO A 379 49.00 -12.04 7.25
N MET A 380 48.79 -11.14 8.21
CA MET A 380 48.47 -9.73 8.07
C MET A 380 49.42 -8.93 7.17
N LYS A 381 48.89 -8.01 6.43
CA LYS A 381 49.32 -6.60 6.42
C LYS A 381 48.10 -5.74 6.05
#